data_6e28efeddc5d03d9decbf31d2f15ee46
#
_entry.id   6e28efeddc5d03d9decbf31d2f15ee46
#
_cell.length_a   1.000
_cell.length_b   1.000
_cell.length_c   1.000
_cell.angle_alpha   90.00
_cell.angle_beta   90.00
_cell.angle_gamma   90.00
#
_symmetry.space_group_name_H-M   'P 1'
#
loop_
_entity.id
_entity.type
_entity.pdbx_description
1 polymer ?
#
loop_
_entity_poly.entity_id
_entity_poly.type
_entity_poly.pdbx_seq_one_letter_code
_entity_poly.pdbx_strand_id
1 'polypeptide(L)'
;NMRNINIPRNLGIPTPMGHELLCKCLSDNWNQITEYFKQKTSGQSMIISRIHIRKMRDTNALFEMNYKNWRFDGTPEPDIYIGKKYMVHADISKCFPSIYTHAISWALAGKTEAKCHVHDENLWYNRIDHFTQYSKNGETHGLLIGPHTSNILSEIILCAIDENLTKKYKCYIRNIDDYICYTDSREEAEQFLTDLNRELREFDLLMNHKKTEILELPLCVVETWIHKIQNQTSTLQKAKDYVDYKEIQAYIDFTIRLISKS
;
A
#
# COMPACT_ATOMS: atom_id res chain seq x y z
N ASN A 1 18.19 -2.03 -0.39
CA ASN A 1 17.37 -2.74 -1.36
C ASN A 1 17.42 -2.01 -2.71
N MET A 2 17.90 -2.70 -3.74
CA MET A 2 18.06 -2.12 -5.08
C MET A 2 16.78 -2.34 -5.87
N ARG A 3 16.25 -1.31 -6.51
CA ARG A 3 15.21 -1.41 -7.53
C ARG A 3 15.87 -1.70 -8.90
N ASN A 4 15.09 -2.17 -9.86
CA ASN A 4 15.55 -2.47 -11.24
C ASN A 4 16.19 -1.27 -11.98
N ILE A 5 16.23 -0.08 -11.39
CA ILE A 5 16.76 1.17 -11.97
C ILE A 5 18.01 1.63 -11.20
N ASN A 6 18.75 0.78 -10.54
CA ASN A 6 19.96 1.11 -9.77
C ASN A 6 19.83 2.30 -8.78
N ILE A 7 18.60 2.66 -8.39
CA ILE A 7 18.37 3.67 -7.36
C ILE A 7 18.19 2.96 -6.03
N PRO A 8 19.14 3.10 -5.08
CA PRO A 8 19.03 2.45 -3.78
C PRO A 8 17.86 3.04 -2.99
N ARG A 9 17.13 2.16 -2.27
CA ARG A 9 16.16 2.61 -1.28
C ARG A 9 16.86 2.62 0.07
N ASN A 10 17.03 3.79 0.66
CA ASN A 10 17.63 3.92 1.99
C ASN A 10 16.69 3.27 3.02
N LEU A 11 17.23 2.28 3.73
CA LEU A 11 16.56 1.70 4.89
C LEU A 11 16.97 2.49 6.12
N GLY A 12 15.99 2.84 6.95
CA GLY A 12 16.23 3.55 8.20
C GLY A 12 16.37 2.59 9.39
N ILE A 13 17.36 2.84 10.22
CA ILE A 13 17.51 2.16 11.52
C ILE A 13 17.06 3.16 12.57
N PRO A 14 16.00 2.86 13.34
CA PRO A 14 15.54 3.76 14.39
C PRO A 14 16.53 3.80 15.56
N THR A 15 16.47 4.86 16.35
CA THR A 15 17.18 4.90 17.63
C THR A 15 16.60 3.81 18.55
N PRO A 16 17.43 2.99 19.20
CA PRO A 16 16.91 1.83 19.97
C PRO A 16 15.90 2.24 21.04
N MET A 17 16.24 3.24 21.86
CA MET A 17 15.37 3.74 22.93
C MET A 17 14.07 4.36 22.37
N GLY A 18 14.16 5.21 21.33
CA GLY A 18 12.99 5.82 20.71
C GLY A 18 12.06 4.78 20.09
N HIS A 19 12.61 3.73 19.51
CA HIS A 19 11.82 2.67 18.90
C HIS A 19 11.14 1.79 19.95
N GLU A 20 11.82 1.48 21.06
CA GLU A 20 11.24 0.76 22.19
C GLU A 20 10.05 1.52 22.77
N LEU A 21 10.21 2.82 23.03
CA LEU A 21 9.15 3.68 23.56
C LEU A 21 7.96 3.79 22.58
N LEU A 22 8.23 3.89 21.27
CA LEU A 22 7.20 3.88 20.24
C LEU A 22 6.44 2.54 20.24
N CYS A 23 7.14 1.41 20.24
CA CYS A 23 6.52 0.08 20.26
C CYS A 23 5.67 -0.11 21.53
N LYS A 24 6.17 0.30 22.69
CA LYS A 24 5.42 0.26 23.95
C LYS A 24 4.18 1.14 23.88
N CYS A 25 4.31 2.38 23.41
CA CYS A 25 3.18 3.30 23.26
C CYS A 25 2.09 2.75 22.32
N LEU A 26 2.48 2.16 21.18
CA LEU A 26 1.55 1.51 20.27
C LEU A 26 0.87 0.28 20.93
N SER A 27 1.62 -0.51 21.69
CA SER A 27 1.10 -1.68 22.41
C SER A 27 0.12 -1.28 23.51
N ASP A 28 0.46 -0.30 24.33
CA ASP A 28 -0.38 0.21 25.43
C ASP A 28 -1.71 0.79 24.91
N ASN A 29 -1.71 1.36 23.70
CA ASN A 29 -2.88 1.97 23.08
C ASN A 29 -3.49 1.11 21.95
N TRP A 30 -3.15 -0.20 21.91
CA TRP A 30 -3.57 -1.05 20.80
C TRP A 30 -5.08 -1.18 20.65
N ASN A 31 -5.83 -1.15 21.75
CA ASN A 31 -7.28 -1.19 21.72
C ASN A 31 -7.87 0.05 21.04
N GLN A 32 -7.35 1.24 21.34
CA GLN A 32 -7.77 2.49 20.72
C GLN A 32 -7.43 2.50 19.22
N ILE A 33 -6.24 2.02 18.85
CA ILE A 33 -5.80 1.91 17.46
C ILE A 33 -6.70 0.93 16.68
N THR A 34 -7.00 -0.23 17.24
CA THR A 34 -7.88 -1.20 16.59
C THR A 34 -9.31 -0.72 16.45
N GLU A 35 -9.80 -0.01 17.46
CA GLU A 35 -11.12 0.61 17.39
C GLU A 35 -11.17 1.73 16.34
N TYR A 36 -10.13 2.54 16.25
CA TYR A 36 -9.96 3.53 15.18
C TYR A 36 -10.06 2.88 13.79
N PHE A 37 -9.30 1.81 13.53
CA PHE A 37 -9.37 1.10 12.25
C PHE A 37 -10.78 0.56 11.97
N LYS A 38 -11.45 -0.04 12.96
CA LYS A 38 -12.83 -0.53 12.80
C LYS A 38 -13.78 0.60 12.43
N GLN A 39 -13.69 1.76 13.09
CA GLN A 39 -14.53 2.91 12.80
C GLN A 39 -14.28 3.44 11.38
N LYS A 40 -13.02 3.61 10.99
CA LYS A 40 -12.64 4.12 9.66
C LYS A 40 -13.01 3.17 8.52
N THR A 41 -13.08 1.87 8.78
CA THR A 41 -13.42 0.85 7.78
C THR A 41 -14.88 0.39 7.82
N SER A 42 -15.68 0.83 8.78
CA SER A 42 -17.08 0.38 8.98
C SER A 42 -18.00 0.63 7.79
N GLY A 43 -17.74 1.65 7.00
CA GLY A 43 -18.52 2.00 5.79
C GLY A 43 -18.05 1.30 4.51
N GLN A 44 -17.03 0.45 4.58
CA GLN A 44 -16.48 -0.24 3.41
C GLN A 44 -17.31 -1.47 3.06
N SER A 45 -17.73 -1.59 1.79
CA SER A 45 -18.41 -2.78 1.27
C SER A 45 -17.47 -3.97 1.09
N MET A 46 -16.17 -3.71 1.02
CA MET A 46 -15.08 -4.68 0.93
C MET A 46 -13.84 -4.15 1.64
N ILE A 47 -12.85 -4.99 1.88
CA ILE A 47 -11.55 -4.59 2.43
C ILE A 47 -10.77 -3.82 1.35
N ILE A 48 -10.64 -2.51 1.53
CA ILE A 48 -9.94 -1.63 0.59
C ILE A 48 -8.43 -1.73 0.76
N SER A 49 -7.95 -1.55 1.99
CA SER A 49 -6.53 -1.70 2.29
C SER A 49 -6.08 -3.15 2.22
N ARG A 50 -4.98 -3.38 1.51
CA ARG A 50 -4.36 -4.71 1.38
C ARG A 50 -3.22 -4.94 2.37
N ILE A 51 -3.05 -4.04 3.34
CA ILE A 51 -2.18 -4.26 4.48
C ILE A 51 -2.97 -5.02 5.54
N HIS A 52 -2.52 -6.23 5.85
CA HIS A 52 -3.14 -7.04 6.87
C HIS A 52 -2.23 -7.14 8.09
N ILE A 53 -2.66 -6.56 9.19
CA ILE A 53 -2.04 -6.75 10.51
C ILE A 53 -2.69 -7.99 11.11
N ARG A 54 -1.93 -9.09 11.18
CA ARG A 54 -2.42 -10.37 11.68
C ARG A 54 -1.66 -10.81 12.92
N LYS A 55 -2.38 -11.32 13.91
CA LYS A 55 -1.77 -12.00 15.05
C LYS A 55 -1.27 -13.37 14.59
N MET A 56 0.02 -13.60 14.73
CA MET A 56 0.63 -14.91 14.47
C MET A 56 0.28 -15.88 15.59
N ARG A 57 -0.19 -17.09 15.22
CA ARG A 57 -0.58 -18.12 16.21
C ARG A 57 0.59 -19.02 16.63
N ASP A 58 1.55 -19.23 15.73
CA ASP A 58 2.58 -20.27 15.86
C ASP A 58 4.02 -19.74 15.92
N THR A 59 4.20 -18.44 16.12
CA THR A 59 5.52 -17.81 16.21
C THR A 59 5.59 -16.82 17.37
N ASN A 60 6.81 -16.48 17.81
CA ASN A 60 7.03 -15.43 18.80
C ASN A 60 6.76 -14.01 18.25
N ALA A 61 6.43 -13.89 16.99
CA ALA A 61 6.05 -12.62 16.37
C ALA A 61 4.58 -12.28 16.70
N LEU A 62 4.34 -11.04 17.18
CA LEU A 62 2.99 -10.58 17.54
C LEU A 62 2.10 -10.37 16.30
N PHE A 63 2.69 -9.97 15.17
CA PHE A 63 1.95 -9.77 13.91
C PHE A 63 2.80 -10.12 12.70
N GLU A 64 2.12 -10.47 11.63
CA GLU A 64 2.65 -10.52 10.28
C GLU A 64 1.98 -9.42 9.45
N MET A 65 2.79 -8.59 8.80
CA MET A 65 2.32 -7.68 7.76
C MET A 65 2.55 -8.34 6.41
N ASN A 66 1.52 -8.95 5.88
CA ASN A 66 1.60 -9.64 4.61
C ASN A 66 0.81 -8.88 3.54
N TYR A 67 1.50 -8.44 2.50
CA TYR A 67 0.93 -7.68 1.39
C TYR A 67 0.14 -8.51 0.37
N LYS A 68 0.21 -9.84 0.43
CA LYS A 68 -0.39 -10.73 -0.57
C LYS A 68 -0.90 -12.01 0.05
N ASN A 69 -1.98 -11.94 0.81
CA ASN A 69 -2.60 -13.16 1.31
C ASN A 69 -3.93 -13.47 0.61
N TRP A 70 -3.85 -13.74 -0.68
CA TRP A 70 -4.95 -14.11 -1.56
C TRP A 70 -5.81 -15.27 -1.00
N ARG A 71 -5.19 -16.16 -0.21
CA ARG A 71 -5.88 -17.33 0.35
C ARG A 71 -6.90 -16.98 1.43
N PHE A 72 -6.66 -15.91 2.18
CA PHE A 72 -7.52 -15.52 3.30
C PHE A 72 -8.40 -14.32 3.00
N ASP A 73 -7.99 -13.45 2.10
CA ASP A 73 -8.66 -12.17 1.84
C ASP A 73 -9.44 -12.16 0.54
N GLY A 74 -9.31 -13.23 -0.25
CA GLY A 74 -9.90 -13.30 -1.58
C GLY A 74 -9.27 -12.31 -2.58
N THR A 75 -9.74 -12.35 -3.79
CA THR A 75 -9.41 -11.40 -4.86
C THR A 75 -10.68 -10.66 -5.24
N PRO A 76 -10.96 -9.47 -4.67
CA PRO A 76 -12.16 -8.71 -5.00
C PRO A 76 -12.09 -8.08 -6.39
N GLU A 77 -10.91 -8.09 -7.02
CA GLU A 77 -10.72 -7.46 -8.32
C GLU A 77 -11.76 -7.90 -9.37
N PRO A 78 -12.11 -9.20 -9.53
CA PRO A 78 -13.15 -9.57 -10.48
C PRO A 78 -14.48 -8.86 -10.23
N ASP A 79 -14.89 -8.73 -8.96
CA ASP A 79 -16.16 -8.13 -8.59
C ASP A 79 -16.19 -6.62 -8.79
N ILE A 80 -15.04 -5.95 -8.68
CA ILE A 80 -14.96 -4.48 -8.77
C ILE A 80 -14.68 -3.96 -10.18
N TYR A 81 -14.09 -4.76 -11.08
CA TYR A 81 -13.80 -4.31 -12.44
C TYR A 81 -14.78 -4.82 -13.51
N ILE A 82 -15.55 -5.89 -13.24
CA ILE A 82 -16.52 -6.41 -14.21
C ILE A 82 -17.51 -5.31 -14.62
N GLY A 83 -17.60 -5.06 -15.93
CA GLY A 83 -18.46 -4.03 -16.51
C GLY A 83 -17.90 -2.61 -16.44
N LYS A 84 -16.75 -2.38 -15.83
CA LYS A 84 -16.09 -1.08 -15.80
C LYS A 84 -15.35 -0.78 -17.11
N LYS A 85 -15.24 0.51 -17.45
CA LYS A 85 -14.63 0.98 -18.70
C LYS A 85 -13.24 1.57 -18.51
N TYR A 86 -12.93 2.06 -17.32
CA TYR A 86 -11.66 2.71 -17.01
C TYR A 86 -11.06 2.16 -15.72
N MET A 87 -9.73 2.09 -15.69
CA MET A 87 -8.93 1.80 -14.52
C MET A 87 -8.03 3.01 -14.24
N VAL A 88 -8.09 3.51 -13.02
CA VAL A 88 -7.18 4.54 -12.52
C VAL A 88 -6.12 3.86 -11.70
N HIS A 89 -4.86 4.14 -12.00
CA HIS A 89 -3.73 3.80 -11.15
C HIS A 89 -3.12 5.10 -10.59
N ALA A 90 -2.98 5.20 -9.27
CA ALA A 90 -2.41 6.36 -8.61
C ALA A 90 -1.48 5.93 -7.47
N ASP A 91 -0.35 6.63 -7.31
CA ASP A 91 0.71 6.34 -6.34
C ASP A 91 0.97 7.60 -5.50
N ILE A 92 1.28 7.43 -4.22
CA ILE A 92 1.70 8.55 -3.36
C ILE A 92 3.19 8.78 -3.53
N SER A 93 3.57 10.03 -3.82
CA SER A 93 4.98 10.40 -4.00
C SER A 93 5.77 10.21 -2.72
N LYS A 94 6.75 9.30 -2.73
CA LYS A 94 7.64 9.04 -1.58
C LYS A 94 6.87 8.89 -0.26
N CYS A 95 5.78 8.09 -0.22
CA CYS A 95 4.84 8.02 0.89
C CYS A 95 5.52 8.10 2.27
N PHE A 96 6.30 7.09 2.68
CA PHE A 96 6.95 7.08 3.99
C PHE A 96 7.86 8.30 4.25
N PRO A 97 8.77 8.70 3.34
CA PRO A 97 9.60 9.88 3.54
C PRO A 97 8.84 11.21 3.57
N SER A 98 7.60 11.25 3.06
CA SER A 98 6.80 12.49 2.99
C SER A 98 5.85 12.67 4.16
N ILE A 99 5.60 11.62 4.96
CA ILE A 99 4.67 11.72 6.09
C ILE A 99 5.21 12.70 7.13
N TYR A 100 4.44 13.74 7.41
CA TYR A 100 4.64 14.63 8.53
C TYR A 100 4.14 13.95 9.81
N THR A 101 4.97 13.83 10.85
CA THR A 101 4.63 12.98 12.01
C THR A 101 3.39 13.45 12.73
N HIS A 102 3.14 14.77 12.81
CA HIS A 102 1.91 15.32 13.40
C HIS A 102 0.64 14.91 12.63
N ALA A 103 0.76 14.50 11.36
CA ALA A 103 -0.38 13.97 10.60
C ALA A 103 -0.96 12.70 11.22
N ILE A 104 -0.18 11.97 12.02
CA ILE A 104 -0.64 10.81 12.80
C ILE A 104 -1.69 11.27 13.82
N SER A 105 -1.38 12.31 14.60
CA SER A 105 -2.32 12.90 15.55
C SER A 105 -3.54 13.49 14.84
N TRP A 106 -3.37 14.10 13.66
CA TRP A 106 -4.50 14.62 12.87
C TRP A 106 -5.45 13.51 12.42
N ALA A 107 -4.92 12.35 12.03
CA ALA A 107 -5.73 11.20 11.65
C ALA A 107 -6.50 10.62 12.84
N LEU A 108 -5.83 10.49 13.99
CA LEU A 108 -6.39 9.86 15.20
C LEU A 108 -7.44 10.72 15.92
N ALA A 109 -7.21 12.02 16.02
CA ALA A 109 -8.06 12.94 16.80
C ALA A 109 -8.79 13.99 15.97
N GLY A 110 -8.43 14.15 14.69
CA GLY A 110 -8.86 15.27 13.85
C GLY A 110 -7.88 16.43 13.90
N LYS A 111 -7.71 17.12 12.76
CA LYS A 111 -6.67 18.16 12.58
C LYS A 111 -6.83 19.35 13.53
N THR A 112 -8.07 19.77 13.78
CA THR A 112 -8.35 20.89 14.69
C THR A 112 -8.03 20.55 16.13
N GLU A 113 -8.52 19.40 16.61
CA GLU A 113 -8.30 18.92 17.97
C GLU A 113 -6.81 18.69 18.25
N ALA A 114 -6.11 17.99 17.35
CA ALA A 114 -4.69 17.73 17.47
C ALA A 114 -3.85 19.02 17.50
N LYS A 115 -4.23 20.05 16.73
CA LYS A 115 -3.54 21.35 16.76
C LYS A 115 -3.78 22.15 18.03
N CYS A 116 -5.00 22.11 18.57
CA CYS A 116 -5.33 22.78 19.83
C CYS A 116 -4.57 22.21 21.03
N HIS A 117 -4.24 20.91 20.98
CA HIS A 117 -3.63 20.20 22.11
C HIS A 117 -2.23 19.65 21.78
N VAL A 118 -1.52 20.25 20.83
CA VAL A 118 -0.24 19.75 20.31
C VAL A 118 0.84 19.56 21.39
N HIS A 119 0.79 20.31 22.48
CA HIS A 119 1.74 20.23 23.59
C HIS A 119 1.29 19.36 24.76
N ASP A 120 0.10 18.75 24.69
CA ASP A 120 -0.38 17.87 25.75
C ASP A 120 0.15 16.44 25.57
N GLU A 121 1.22 16.13 26.29
CA GLU A 121 1.86 14.83 26.28
C GLU A 121 1.05 13.72 27.02
N ASN A 122 -0.05 14.06 27.71
CA ASN A 122 -0.91 13.05 28.31
C ASN A 122 -1.82 12.38 27.28
N LEU A 123 -2.04 13.02 26.13
CA LEU A 123 -2.86 12.48 25.07
C LEU A 123 -2.11 11.38 24.30
N TRP A 124 -2.69 10.22 24.25
CA TRP A 124 -2.07 9.03 23.69
C TRP A 124 -1.62 9.18 22.22
N TYR A 125 -2.39 9.91 21.42
CA TYR A 125 -2.07 10.17 20.02
C TYR A 125 -0.87 11.14 19.87
N ASN A 126 -0.70 12.11 20.77
CA ASN A 126 0.46 12.99 20.80
C ASN A 126 1.72 12.23 21.25
N ARG A 127 1.58 11.25 22.16
CA ARG A 127 2.70 10.39 22.57
C ARG A 127 3.19 9.51 21.43
N ILE A 128 2.27 9.01 20.57
CA ILE A 128 2.67 8.26 19.37
C ILE A 128 3.48 9.17 18.43
N ASP A 129 3.01 10.36 18.16
CA ASP A 129 3.73 11.36 17.35
C ASP A 129 5.11 11.68 17.96
N HIS A 130 5.16 12.01 19.24
CA HIS A 130 6.42 12.32 19.96
C HIS A 130 7.43 11.15 19.86
N PHE A 131 7.03 9.92 20.15
CA PHE A 131 7.95 8.79 20.07
C PHE A 131 8.32 8.41 18.64
N THR A 132 7.47 8.72 17.66
CA THR A 132 7.83 8.62 16.25
C THR A 132 8.99 9.56 15.91
N GLN A 133 8.93 10.82 16.35
CA GLN A 133 10.01 11.78 16.20
C GLN A 133 11.27 11.33 16.95
N TYR A 134 11.11 10.90 18.20
CA TYR A 134 12.22 10.45 19.04
C TYR A 134 12.95 9.23 18.46
N SER A 135 12.23 8.33 17.76
CA SER A 135 12.83 7.22 17.01
C SER A 135 13.74 7.69 15.85
N LYS A 136 13.64 8.95 15.47
CA LYS A 136 14.38 9.63 14.39
C LYS A 136 15.19 10.85 14.87
N ASN A 137 15.69 10.84 16.09
CA ASN A 137 16.44 11.96 16.67
C ASN A 137 15.68 13.30 16.70
N GLY A 138 14.35 13.26 16.85
CA GLY A 138 13.50 14.45 16.92
C GLY A 138 13.03 15.01 15.57
N GLU A 139 13.33 14.35 14.45
CA GLU A 139 12.87 14.79 13.15
C GLU A 139 11.37 14.56 12.96
N THR A 140 10.65 15.60 12.56
CA THR A 140 9.19 15.59 12.35
C THR A 140 8.77 15.17 10.96
N HIS A 141 9.69 15.04 9.99
CA HIS A 141 9.37 14.76 8.61
C HIS A 141 9.87 13.38 8.17
N GLY A 142 8.99 12.58 7.62
CA GLY A 142 9.22 11.23 7.11
C GLY A 142 9.14 10.13 8.17
N LEU A 143 8.68 8.95 7.76
CA LEU A 143 8.79 7.70 8.51
C LEU A 143 9.98 6.89 7.97
N LEU A 144 10.60 6.12 8.87
CA LEU A 144 11.71 5.24 8.48
C LEU A 144 11.20 4.09 7.60
N ILE A 145 11.92 3.80 6.52
CA ILE A 145 11.66 2.62 5.70
C ILE A 145 12.39 1.43 6.33
N GLY A 146 11.64 0.41 6.73
CA GLY A 146 12.17 -0.81 7.34
C GLY A 146 11.37 -1.26 8.57
N PRO A 147 11.21 -0.42 9.61
CA PRO A 147 10.45 -0.79 10.80
C PRO A 147 8.96 -1.05 10.49
N HIS A 148 8.38 -2.09 11.09
CA HIS A 148 6.95 -2.38 10.95
C HIS A 148 6.05 -1.31 11.58
N THR A 149 6.55 -0.58 12.58
CA THR A 149 5.84 0.57 13.16
C THR A 149 5.49 1.62 12.11
N SER A 150 6.36 1.87 11.15
CA SER A 150 6.11 2.82 10.04
C SER A 150 4.90 2.41 9.19
N ASN A 151 4.70 1.10 8.99
CA ASN A 151 3.52 0.61 8.26
C ASN A 151 2.22 0.86 9.04
N ILE A 152 2.23 0.65 10.37
CA ILE A 152 1.07 0.93 11.22
C ILE A 152 0.75 2.44 11.20
N LEU A 153 1.77 3.28 11.33
CA LEU A 153 1.61 4.73 11.36
C LEU A 153 1.11 5.28 10.02
N SER A 154 1.65 4.79 8.91
CA SER A 154 1.14 5.17 7.58
C SER A 154 -0.29 4.69 7.36
N GLU A 155 -0.63 3.47 7.82
CA GLU A 155 -1.98 2.94 7.70
C GLU A 155 -3.01 3.75 8.49
N ILE A 156 -2.66 4.29 9.65
CA ILE A 156 -3.52 5.22 10.41
C ILE A 156 -3.92 6.41 9.54
N ILE A 157 -2.97 7.04 8.87
CA ILE A 157 -3.23 8.19 8.00
C ILE A 157 -4.04 7.78 6.77
N LEU A 158 -3.64 6.71 6.11
CA LEU A 158 -4.25 6.28 4.85
C LEU A 158 -5.68 5.77 5.05
N CYS A 159 -6.01 5.15 6.19
CA CYS A 159 -7.38 4.78 6.53
C CYS A 159 -8.29 5.99 6.76
N ALA A 160 -7.77 7.12 7.24
CA ALA A 160 -8.55 8.36 7.33
C ALA A 160 -8.89 8.92 5.93
N ILE A 161 -7.97 8.81 4.99
CA ILE A 161 -8.19 9.17 3.58
C ILE A 161 -9.23 8.23 2.95
N ASP A 162 -9.08 6.91 3.16
CA ASP A 162 -10.00 5.91 2.64
C ASP A 162 -11.43 6.10 3.16
N GLU A 163 -11.63 6.49 4.42
CA GLU A 163 -12.94 6.77 4.98
C GLU A 163 -13.70 7.83 4.17
N ASN A 164 -13.03 8.89 3.74
CA ASN A 164 -13.64 9.95 2.94
C ASN A 164 -13.90 9.50 1.50
N LEU A 165 -12.97 8.79 0.89
CA LEU A 165 -13.11 8.28 -0.48
C LEU A 165 -14.23 7.24 -0.59
N THR A 166 -14.39 6.36 0.40
CA THR A 166 -15.44 5.32 0.41
C THR A 166 -16.86 5.88 0.47
N LYS A 167 -17.07 7.09 0.91
CA LYS A 167 -18.38 7.75 0.84
C LYS A 167 -18.87 7.91 -0.60
N LYS A 168 -17.95 8.08 -1.55
CA LYS A 168 -18.24 8.34 -2.96
C LYS A 168 -17.89 7.17 -3.89
N TYR A 169 -16.76 6.52 -3.65
CA TYR A 169 -16.22 5.47 -4.52
C TYR A 169 -16.31 4.09 -3.85
N LYS A 170 -16.83 3.08 -4.56
CA LYS A 170 -17.02 1.72 -4.03
C LYS A 170 -16.10 0.69 -4.69
N CYS A 171 -15.55 1.01 -5.86
CA CYS A 171 -14.79 0.09 -6.71
C CYS A 171 -13.32 0.48 -6.74
N TYR A 172 -12.66 0.52 -5.57
CA TYR A 172 -11.21 0.76 -5.51
C TYR A 172 -10.55 -0.08 -4.42
N ILE A 173 -9.27 -0.31 -4.58
CA ILE A 173 -8.39 -0.99 -3.62
C ILE A 173 -7.12 -0.16 -3.44
N ARG A 174 -6.47 -0.35 -2.30
CA ARG A 174 -5.20 0.29 -1.97
C ARG A 174 -4.17 -0.74 -1.50
N ASN A 175 -3.00 -0.73 -2.14
CA ASN A 175 -1.84 -1.53 -1.73
C ASN A 175 -0.77 -0.58 -1.17
N ILE A 176 -0.80 -0.32 0.14
CA ILE A 176 0.03 0.68 0.84
C ILE A 176 -0.26 2.08 0.29
N ASP A 177 0.59 2.56 -0.62
CA ASP A 177 0.57 3.86 -1.28
C ASP A 177 0.04 3.82 -2.73
N ASP A 178 -0.21 2.62 -3.27
CA ASP A 178 -0.76 2.42 -4.62
C ASP A 178 -2.28 2.27 -4.57
N TYR A 179 -3.03 3.13 -5.25
CA TYR A 179 -4.48 3.10 -5.42
C TYR A 179 -4.85 2.58 -6.80
N ILE A 180 -5.81 1.69 -6.86
CA ILE A 180 -6.42 1.21 -8.10
C ILE A 180 -7.92 1.42 -7.98
N CYS A 181 -8.52 2.23 -8.87
CA CYS A 181 -9.94 2.50 -8.90
C CYS A 181 -10.51 2.14 -10.27
N TYR A 182 -11.72 1.57 -10.29
CA TYR A 182 -12.42 1.18 -11.51
C TYR A 182 -13.68 2.02 -11.65
N THR A 183 -13.88 2.62 -12.84
CA THR A 183 -14.96 3.59 -13.10
C THR A 183 -15.71 3.29 -14.40
N ASP A 184 -16.91 3.84 -14.52
CA ASP A 184 -17.77 3.65 -15.69
C ASP A 184 -17.51 4.69 -16.78
N SER A 185 -16.93 5.84 -16.40
CA SER A 185 -16.59 6.91 -17.33
C SER A 185 -15.23 7.52 -17.02
N ARG A 186 -14.68 8.22 -18.02
CA ARG A 186 -13.41 8.93 -17.89
C ARG A 186 -13.53 10.12 -16.93
N GLU A 187 -14.66 10.80 -16.96
CA GLU A 187 -14.96 11.91 -16.06
C GLU A 187 -14.95 11.47 -14.59
N GLU A 188 -15.52 10.30 -14.30
CA GLU A 188 -15.48 9.71 -12.97
C GLU A 188 -14.05 9.36 -12.55
N ALA A 189 -13.23 8.85 -13.47
CA ALA A 189 -11.82 8.56 -13.24
C ALA A 189 -11.02 9.83 -12.90
N GLU A 190 -11.21 10.91 -13.66
CA GLU A 190 -10.57 12.21 -13.42
C GLU A 190 -11.04 12.85 -12.10
N GLN A 191 -12.32 12.68 -11.77
CA GLN A 191 -12.89 13.15 -10.51
C GLN A 191 -12.31 12.37 -9.32
N PHE A 192 -12.11 11.04 -9.44
CA PHE A 192 -11.45 10.25 -8.41
C PHE A 192 -10.04 10.76 -8.12
N LEU A 193 -9.24 11.06 -9.15
CA LEU A 193 -7.89 11.62 -8.97
C LEU A 193 -7.92 12.99 -8.28
N THR A 194 -8.90 13.81 -8.63
CA THR A 194 -9.10 15.14 -8.02
C THR A 194 -9.44 15.00 -6.53
N ASP A 195 -10.38 14.12 -6.20
CA ASP A 195 -10.80 13.88 -4.83
C ASP A 195 -9.67 13.22 -4.02
N LEU A 196 -8.97 12.22 -4.57
CA LEU A 196 -7.79 11.61 -3.94
C LEU A 196 -6.71 12.65 -3.64
N ASN A 197 -6.38 13.51 -4.62
CA ASN A 197 -5.37 14.55 -4.41
C ASN A 197 -5.79 15.56 -3.32
N ARG A 198 -7.07 15.89 -3.22
CA ARG A 198 -7.59 16.74 -2.14
C ARG A 198 -7.42 16.09 -0.77
N GLU A 199 -7.83 14.81 -0.63
CA GLU A 199 -7.72 14.09 0.63
C GLU A 199 -6.25 13.86 1.05
N LEU A 200 -5.35 13.61 0.10
CA LEU A 200 -3.92 13.50 0.37
C LEU A 200 -3.34 14.82 0.93
N ARG A 201 -3.74 15.97 0.36
CA ARG A 201 -3.29 17.29 0.82
C ARG A 201 -3.72 17.65 2.24
N GLU A 202 -4.83 17.11 2.73
CA GLU A 202 -5.22 17.30 4.13
C GLU A 202 -4.17 16.77 5.11
N PHE A 203 -3.36 15.80 4.68
CA PHE A 203 -2.27 15.20 5.44
C PHE A 203 -0.87 15.56 4.92
N ASP A 204 -0.76 16.62 4.11
CA ASP A 204 0.49 17.09 3.47
C ASP A 204 1.15 16.05 2.56
N LEU A 205 0.38 15.10 2.02
CA LEU A 205 0.83 14.11 1.06
C LEU A 205 0.58 14.56 -0.38
N LEU A 206 1.42 14.09 -1.30
CA LEU A 206 1.34 14.44 -2.71
C LEU A 206 1.21 13.20 -3.58
N MET A 207 0.38 13.29 -4.59
CA MET A 207 0.23 12.27 -5.62
C MET A 207 1.45 12.25 -6.56
N ASN A 208 1.88 11.08 -6.97
CA ASN A 208 2.97 10.89 -7.91
C ASN A 208 2.45 10.95 -9.36
N HIS A 209 2.44 12.13 -9.96
CA HIS A 209 1.92 12.33 -11.31
C HIS A 209 2.62 11.48 -12.40
N LYS A 210 3.86 11.03 -12.17
CA LYS A 210 4.60 10.21 -13.14
C LYS A 210 4.13 8.76 -13.18
N LYS A 211 3.47 8.31 -12.12
CA LYS A 211 2.91 6.96 -11.99
C LYS A 211 1.39 6.94 -11.97
N THR A 212 0.77 8.12 -12.04
CA THR A 212 -0.68 8.24 -12.10
C THR A 212 -1.13 8.18 -13.55
N GLU A 213 -2.02 7.25 -13.83
CA GLU A 213 -2.54 7.04 -15.19
C GLU A 213 -4.01 6.61 -15.17
N ILE A 214 -4.72 6.89 -16.25
CA ILE A 214 -6.07 6.41 -16.51
C ILE A 214 -5.99 5.52 -17.75
N LEU A 215 -6.37 4.27 -17.60
CA LEU A 215 -6.32 3.26 -18.65
C LEU A 215 -7.74 2.84 -19.05
N GLU A 216 -7.97 2.67 -20.34
CA GLU A 216 -9.23 2.16 -20.86
C GLU A 216 -9.26 0.64 -20.83
N LEU A 217 -10.36 0.07 -20.36
CA LEU A 217 -10.58 -1.38 -20.29
C LEU A 217 -11.25 -1.88 -21.57
N PRO A 218 -11.04 -3.14 -21.98
CA PRO A 218 -10.31 -4.19 -21.27
C PRO A 218 -8.79 -4.10 -21.46
N LEU A 219 -8.06 -4.32 -20.36
CA LEU A 219 -6.60 -4.50 -20.40
C LEU A 219 -6.25 -5.98 -20.45
N CYS A 220 -5.15 -6.31 -21.11
CA CYS A 220 -4.56 -7.63 -20.96
C CYS A 220 -4.06 -7.80 -19.52
N VAL A 221 -4.76 -8.63 -18.74
CA VAL A 221 -4.44 -8.89 -17.32
C VAL A 221 -3.06 -9.54 -17.16
N VAL A 222 -2.62 -10.25 -18.19
CA VAL A 222 -1.29 -10.88 -18.25
C VAL A 222 -0.56 -10.32 -19.46
N GLU A 223 0.65 -9.84 -19.24
CA GLU A 223 1.49 -9.38 -20.34
C GLU A 223 1.62 -10.46 -21.42
N THR A 224 1.49 -10.05 -22.67
CA THR A 224 1.41 -10.95 -23.84
C THR A 224 2.59 -11.94 -23.92
N TRP A 225 3.74 -11.55 -23.39
CA TRP A 225 4.93 -12.42 -23.34
C TRP A 225 4.78 -13.57 -22.33
N ILE A 226 4.08 -13.36 -21.19
CA ILE A 226 3.83 -14.41 -20.20
C ILE A 226 2.96 -15.51 -20.79
N HIS A 227 1.87 -15.14 -21.49
CA HIS A 227 1.03 -16.12 -22.19
C HIS A 227 1.82 -16.89 -23.25
N LYS A 228 2.71 -16.23 -24.00
CA LYS A 228 3.55 -16.87 -25.00
C LYS A 228 4.50 -17.88 -24.35
N ILE A 229 5.12 -17.54 -23.21
CA ILE A 229 6.00 -18.46 -22.47
C ILE A 229 5.19 -19.65 -21.91
N GLN A 230 4.04 -19.40 -21.28
CA GLN A 230 3.19 -20.47 -20.74
C GLN A 230 2.73 -21.46 -21.82
N ASN A 231 2.32 -20.95 -22.97
CA ASN A 231 1.94 -21.79 -24.10
C ASN A 231 3.11 -22.64 -24.62
N GLN A 232 4.31 -22.07 -24.70
CA GLN A 232 5.51 -22.80 -25.12
C GLN A 232 5.90 -23.86 -24.07
N THR A 233 5.82 -23.53 -22.77
CA THR A 233 6.09 -24.47 -21.68
C THR A 233 5.11 -25.66 -21.70
N SER A 234 3.83 -25.39 -21.95
CA SER A 234 2.81 -26.45 -22.04
C SER A 234 3.04 -27.41 -23.21
N THR A 235 3.67 -26.95 -24.28
CA THR A 235 4.05 -27.78 -25.43
C THR A 235 5.22 -28.71 -25.09
N LEU A 236 6.18 -28.23 -24.30
CA LEU A 236 7.31 -29.04 -23.82
C LEU A 236 6.89 -30.15 -22.84
N GLN A 237 5.88 -29.86 -22.00
CA GLN A 237 5.39 -30.78 -20.96
C GLN A 237 4.47 -31.89 -21.48
N LYS A 238 3.90 -31.79 -22.68
CA LYS A 238 2.81 -32.65 -23.16
C LYS A 238 3.22 -33.96 -23.82
N ALA A 239 4.49 -34.22 -24.09
CA ALA A 239 4.84 -35.29 -25.01
C ALA A 239 5.87 -36.36 -24.56
N LYS A 240 6.68 -36.14 -23.53
CA LYS A 240 7.77 -37.08 -23.18
C LYS A 240 8.21 -36.96 -21.71
N ASP A 241 8.72 -38.06 -21.16
CA ASP A 241 9.35 -38.11 -19.83
C ASP A 241 10.74 -37.43 -19.79
N TYR A 242 11.23 -36.92 -20.90
CA TYR A 242 12.48 -36.19 -21.03
C TYR A 242 12.34 -35.02 -22.02
N VAL A 243 13.14 -33.98 -21.81
CA VAL A 243 13.23 -32.80 -22.69
C VAL A 243 14.61 -32.85 -23.37
N ASP A 244 14.65 -32.72 -24.69
CA ASP A 244 15.90 -32.70 -25.44
C ASP A 244 16.63 -31.36 -25.27
N TYR A 245 17.95 -31.37 -25.32
CA TYR A 245 18.81 -30.18 -25.25
C TYR A 245 18.40 -29.08 -26.25
N LYS A 246 18.05 -29.47 -27.48
CA LYS A 246 17.61 -28.56 -28.53
C LYS A 246 16.28 -27.89 -28.20
N GLU A 247 15.37 -28.58 -27.51
CA GLU A 247 14.09 -28.05 -27.05
C GLU A 247 14.30 -27.02 -25.94
N ILE A 248 15.22 -27.28 -25.00
CA ILE A 248 15.63 -26.34 -23.96
C ILE A 248 16.29 -25.11 -24.59
N GLN A 249 17.18 -25.27 -25.53
CA GLN A 249 17.84 -24.16 -26.21
C GLN A 249 16.84 -23.30 -26.97
N ALA A 250 15.93 -23.91 -27.72
CA ALA A 250 14.88 -23.17 -28.43
C ALA A 250 13.96 -22.39 -27.48
N TYR A 251 13.64 -22.95 -26.31
CA TYR A 251 12.86 -22.26 -25.27
C TYR A 251 13.61 -21.06 -24.68
N ILE A 252 14.90 -21.21 -24.39
CA ILE A 252 15.75 -20.11 -23.89
C ILE A 252 15.85 -18.99 -24.92
N ASP A 253 16.14 -19.35 -26.19
CA ASP A 253 16.23 -18.36 -27.27
C ASP A 253 14.92 -17.62 -27.52
N PHE A 254 13.79 -18.33 -27.43
CA PHE A 254 12.46 -17.71 -27.51
C PHE A 254 12.22 -16.72 -26.36
N THR A 255 12.58 -17.09 -25.13
CA THR A 255 12.43 -16.26 -23.94
C THR A 255 13.30 -14.99 -24.04
N ILE A 256 14.57 -15.14 -24.47
CA ILE A 256 15.49 -14.01 -24.68
C ILE A 256 14.92 -13.03 -25.73
N ARG A 257 14.37 -13.53 -26.84
CA ARG A 257 13.75 -12.70 -27.88
C ARG A 257 12.49 -11.96 -27.37
N LEU A 258 11.76 -12.52 -26.43
CA LEU A 258 10.62 -11.84 -25.81
C LEU A 258 11.08 -10.71 -24.89
N ILE A 259 12.11 -10.95 -24.06
CA ILE A 259 12.69 -9.94 -23.16
C ILE A 259 13.27 -8.76 -23.95
N SER A 260 13.91 -9.02 -25.10
CA SER A 260 14.48 -7.95 -25.94
C SER A 260 13.46 -7.08 -26.67
N LYS A 261 12.17 -7.45 -26.63
CA LYS A 261 11.05 -6.73 -27.29
C LYS A 261 10.09 -6.06 -26.30
N SER A 262 10.27 -6.28 -24.99
CA SER A 262 9.54 -5.62 -23.91
C SER A 262 10.34 -4.43 -23.40
#